data_3c129591c5051b7fe90bb2ff1c49ab8d
#
_entry.id   3c129591c5051b7fe90bb2ff1c49ab8d
#
_cell.length_a   1.000
_cell.length_b   1.000
_cell.length_c   1.000
_cell.angle_alpha   90.00
_cell.angle_beta   90.00
_cell.angle_gamma   90.00
#
_symmetry.space_group_name_H-M   'P 1'
#
loop_
_entity.id
_entity.type
_entity.pdbx_description
1 polymer ?
#
loop_
_entity_poly.entity_id
_entity_poly.type
_entity_poly.pdbx_seq_one_letter_code
_entity_poly.pdbx_strand_id
1 'polypeptide(L)'
;MAPIGASTAERMADPTRGTVMRGVTAGVVGAIFMGLIAMIVSAAMGAGFFMPVMLIGATYLGDGFNDLPVWSAILGLVTHLVAGGAFGALFIALARNIRATSAKLAAGVAYGAAVYLFMTFLVMPWANPVMYASIDKGFFFLLHLVYGAVLPLALMRAPRAFGDRARPAY
;
A
#
# COMPACT_ATOMS: atom_id res chain seq x y z
N MET A 1 9.31 7.19 -25.34
CA MET A 1 10.77 7.02 -25.31
C MET A 1 11.36 8.39 -24.96
N ALA A 2 12.01 8.59 -23.81
CA ALA A 2 12.64 9.84 -23.49
C ALA A 2 13.91 10.00 -24.35
N PRO A 3 14.26 11.22 -24.83
CA PRO A 3 15.45 11.44 -25.62
C PRO A 3 16.71 11.06 -24.83
N ILE A 4 17.60 10.31 -25.48
CA ILE A 4 18.91 9.94 -24.93
C ILE A 4 19.67 11.24 -24.76
N GLY A 5 19.84 11.72 -23.51
CA GLY A 5 20.55 12.97 -23.20
C GLY A 5 19.84 13.92 -22.25
N ALA A 6 18.64 13.57 -21.77
CA ALA A 6 17.98 14.40 -20.77
C ALA A 6 18.84 14.53 -19.50
N SER A 7 19.05 15.77 -19.05
CA SER A 7 19.82 16.09 -17.85
C SER A 7 19.14 15.52 -16.60
N THR A 8 19.91 15.34 -15.52
CA THR A 8 19.36 14.86 -14.22
C THR A 8 18.24 15.77 -13.72
N ALA A 9 18.33 17.08 -13.98
CA ALA A 9 17.29 18.06 -13.64
C ALA A 9 16.00 17.86 -14.45
N GLU A 10 16.09 17.53 -15.74
CA GLU A 10 14.91 17.24 -16.59
C GLU A 10 14.23 15.93 -16.19
N ARG A 11 15.02 14.90 -15.79
CA ARG A 11 14.46 13.64 -15.25
C ARG A 11 13.75 13.83 -13.92
N MET A 12 14.16 14.79 -13.10
CA MET A 12 13.50 15.12 -11.82
C MET A 12 12.24 15.97 -12.02
N ALA A 13 12.11 16.65 -13.15
CA ALA A 13 10.96 17.50 -13.50
C ALA A 13 9.84 16.74 -14.26
N ASP A 14 9.94 15.43 -14.48
CA ASP A 14 8.91 14.64 -15.14
C ASP A 14 7.64 14.60 -14.27
N PRO A 15 6.52 15.22 -14.72
CA PRO A 15 5.27 15.29 -13.97
C PRO A 15 4.67 13.89 -13.71
N THR A 16 4.94 12.92 -14.56
CA THR A 16 4.50 11.53 -14.40
C THR A 16 5.19 10.89 -13.21
N ARG A 17 6.51 11.09 -13.08
CA ARG A 17 7.31 10.58 -11.96
C ARG A 17 6.85 11.18 -10.63
N GLY A 18 6.60 12.49 -10.60
CA GLY A 18 6.07 13.16 -9.41
C GLY A 18 4.71 12.61 -8.97
N THR A 19 3.84 12.31 -9.92
CA THR A 19 2.52 11.71 -9.66
C THR A 19 2.64 10.30 -9.11
N VAL A 20 3.47 9.45 -9.72
CA VAL A 20 3.70 8.07 -9.26
C VAL A 20 4.28 8.06 -7.84
N MET A 21 5.28 8.89 -7.56
CA MET A 21 5.87 8.97 -6.22
C MET A 21 4.87 9.39 -5.14
N ARG A 22 3.94 10.30 -5.45
CA ARG A 22 2.83 10.66 -4.54
C ARG A 22 1.93 9.45 -4.28
N GLY A 23 1.63 8.64 -5.29
CA GLY A 23 0.89 7.40 -5.13
C GLY A 23 1.62 6.40 -4.24
N VAL A 24 2.93 6.18 -4.49
CA VAL A 24 3.78 5.31 -3.66
C VAL A 24 3.77 5.77 -2.21
N THR A 25 4.01 7.07 -1.96
CA THR A 25 4.01 7.60 -0.59
C THR A 25 2.66 7.42 0.10
N ALA A 26 1.56 7.72 -0.58
CA ALA A 26 0.22 7.50 -0.02
C ALA A 26 -0.05 6.04 0.29
N GLY A 27 0.39 5.13 -0.59
CA GLY A 27 0.27 3.69 -0.39
C GLY A 27 1.09 3.17 0.79
N VAL A 28 2.33 3.66 0.95
CA VAL A 28 3.17 3.33 2.12
C VAL A 28 2.52 3.84 3.42
N VAL A 29 1.99 5.07 3.42
CA VAL A 29 1.25 5.61 4.57
C VAL A 29 0.04 4.73 4.90
N GLY A 30 -0.75 4.35 3.90
CA GLY A 30 -1.89 3.44 4.06
C GLY A 30 -1.48 2.07 4.61
N ALA A 31 -0.40 1.50 4.10
CA ALA A 31 0.16 0.24 4.59
C ALA A 31 0.63 0.34 6.05
N ILE A 32 1.29 1.43 6.44
CA ILE A 32 1.69 1.66 7.84
C ILE A 32 0.45 1.69 8.74
N PHE A 33 -0.59 2.46 8.39
CA PHE A 33 -1.82 2.51 9.19
C PHE A 33 -2.49 1.14 9.32
N MET A 34 -2.67 0.44 8.21
CA MET A 34 -3.23 -0.90 8.19
C MET A 34 -2.40 -1.88 9.02
N GLY A 35 -1.08 -1.87 8.85
CA GLY A 35 -0.15 -2.74 9.55
C GLY A 35 -0.15 -2.49 11.06
N LEU A 36 -0.13 -1.22 11.49
CA LEU A 36 -0.17 -0.87 12.91
C LEU A 36 -1.48 -1.35 13.58
N ILE A 37 -2.62 -1.17 12.93
CA ILE A 37 -3.90 -1.68 13.45
C ILE A 37 -3.83 -3.21 13.59
N ALA A 38 -3.35 -3.91 12.56
CA ALA A 38 -3.19 -5.37 12.62
C ALA A 38 -2.28 -5.82 13.75
N MET A 39 -1.13 -5.16 13.94
CA MET A 39 -0.16 -5.49 14.98
C MET A 39 -0.71 -5.23 16.39
N ILE A 40 -1.42 -4.10 16.60
CA ILE A 40 -2.05 -3.76 17.88
C ILE A 40 -3.13 -4.79 18.22
N VAL A 41 -4.01 -5.12 17.27
CA VAL A 41 -5.07 -6.11 17.48
C VAL A 41 -4.48 -7.50 17.75
N SER A 42 -3.46 -7.91 16.98
CA SER A 42 -2.75 -9.18 17.20
C SER A 42 -2.14 -9.29 18.59
N ALA A 43 -1.53 -8.22 19.08
CA ALA A 43 -0.99 -8.15 20.44
C ALA A 43 -2.11 -8.23 21.50
N ALA A 44 -3.22 -7.52 21.29
CA ALA A 44 -4.36 -7.53 22.22
C ALA A 44 -5.04 -8.91 22.29
N MET A 45 -5.01 -9.67 21.20
CA MET A 45 -5.51 -11.04 21.13
C MET A 45 -4.50 -12.10 21.64
N GLY A 46 -3.30 -11.69 22.09
CA GLY A 46 -2.28 -12.59 22.61
C GLY A 46 -1.48 -13.35 21.56
N ALA A 47 -1.69 -13.07 20.28
CA ALA A 47 -0.95 -13.72 19.19
C ALA A 47 0.47 -13.14 18.97
N GLY A 48 0.76 -11.99 19.58
CA GLY A 48 2.05 -11.29 19.47
C GLY A 48 2.01 -10.12 18.50
N PHE A 49 2.75 -9.05 18.88
CA PHE A 49 2.72 -7.77 18.13
C PHE A 49 3.22 -7.91 16.69
N PHE A 50 4.30 -8.67 16.46
CA PHE A 50 4.88 -8.84 15.12
C PHE A 50 4.26 -9.95 14.29
N MET A 51 3.33 -10.73 14.83
CA MET A 51 2.73 -11.86 14.12
C MET A 51 2.17 -11.51 12.72
N PRO A 52 1.45 -10.38 12.53
CA PRO A 52 0.93 -10.05 11.20
C PRO A 52 2.01 -9.87 10.14
N VAL A 53 3.12 -9.20 10.46
CA VAL A 53 4.23 -9.04 9.51
C VAL A 53 5.03 -10.34 9.35
N MET A 54 5.17 -11.15 10.39
CA MET A 54 5.80 -12.46 10.30
C MET A 54 5.01 -13.39 9.38
N LEU A 55 3.68 -13.37 9.43
CA LEU A 55 2.83 -14.12 8.50
C LEU A 55 3.04 -13.69 7.04
N ILE A 56 3.27 -12.40 6.78
CA ILE A 56 3.67 -11.96 5.44
C ILE A 56 5.06 -12.51 5.08
N GLY A 57 5.98 -12.55 6.04
CA GLY A 57 7.32 -13.15 5.85
C GLY A 57 7.28 -14.64 5.52
N ALA A 58 6.22 -15.36 5.89
CA ALA A 58 6.00 -16.74 5.51
C ALA A 58 5.91 -16.94 3.98
N THR A 59 5.71 -15.89 3.20
CA THR A 59 5.84 -15.93 1.73
C THR A 59 7.21 -16.46 1.28
N TYR A 60 8.25 -16.24 2.06
CA TYR A 60 9.64 -16.62 1.76
C TYR A 60 10.12 -17.81 2.57
N LEU A 61 9.58 -18.01 3.78
CA LEU A 61 10.06 -18.98 4.76
C LEU A 61 9.10 -20.17 4.96
N GLY A 62 7.90 -20.11 4.36
CA GLY A 62 6.88 -21.15 4.52
C GLY A 62 6.54 -21.39 5.98
N ASP A 63 6.37 -22.67 6.36
CA ASP A 63 6.04 -23.09 7.73
C ASP A 63 7.15 -22.79 8.75
N GLY A 64 8.39 -22.61 8.29
CA GLY A 64 9.55 -22.25 9.13
C GLY A 64 9.61 -20.77 9.55
N PHE A 65 8.57 -19.97 9.27
CA PHE A 65 8.57 -18.54 9.58
C PHE A 65 8.71 -18.23 11.08
N ASN A 66 8.28 -19.14 11.97
CA ASN A 66 8.43 -19.01 13.41
C ASN A 66 9.84 -19.35 13.93
N ASP A 67 10.62 -20.11 13.16
CA ASP A 67 11.99 -20.50 13.54
C ASP A 67 12.97 -19.33 13.35
N LEU A 68 12.62 -18.39 12.47
CA LEU A 68 13.41 -17.20 12.15
C LEU A 68 12.58 -15.90 12.33
N PRO A 69 12.08 -15.61 13.54
CA PRO A 69 11.07 -14.56 13.75
C PRO A 69 11.54 -13.16 13.33
N VAL A 70 12.81 -12.83 13.53
CA VAL A 70 13.37 -11.52 13.14
C VAL A 70 13.38 -11.38 11.62
N TRP A 71 13.86 -12.41 10.91
CA TRP A 71 13.89 -12.39 9.45
C TRP A 71 12.49 -12.40 8.85
N SER A 72 11.56 -13.19 9.42
CA SER A 72 10.15 -13.17 9.03
C SER A 72 9.55 -11.78 9.14
N ALA A 73 9.79 -11.10 10.27
CA ALA A 73 9.27 -9.76 10.49
C ALA A 73 9.88 -8.74 9.52
N ILE A 74 11.19 -8.79 9.27
CA ILE A 74 11.87 -7.88 8.33
C ILE A 74 11.37 -8.10 6.90
N LEU A 75 11.37 -9.34 6.42
CA LEU A 75 10.90 -9.69 5.08
C LEU A 75 9.43 -9.31 4.90
N GLY A 76 8.61 -9.62 5.88
CA GLY A 76 7.19 -9.28 5.85
C GLY A 76 6.94 -7.79 5.86
N LEU A 77 7.64 -7.01 6.69
CA LEU A 77 7.51 -5.56 6.74
C LEU A 77 7.91 -4.92 5.41
N VAL A 78 9.06 -5.31 4.86
CA VAL A 78 9.53 -4.78 3.56
C VAL A 78 8.51 -5.11 2.47
N THR A 79 8.07 -6.36 2.39
CA THR A 79 7.07 -6.79 1.40
C THR A 79 5.76 -6.02 1.54
N HIS A 80 5.28 -5.84 2.77
CA HIS A 80 4.05 -5.08 3.06
C HIS A 80 4.14 -3.63 2.58
N LEU A 81 5.24 -2.94 2.88
CA LEU A 81 5.43 -1.55 2.47
C LEU A 81 5.61 -1.41 0.96
N VAL A 82 6.36 -2.32 0.33
CA VAL A 82 6.55 -2.34 -1.13
C VAL A 82 5.22 -2.60 -1.84
N ALA A 83 4.46 -3.60 -1.41
CA ALA A 83 3.14 -3.89 -1.97
C ALA A 83 2.18 -2.71 -1.77
N GLY A 84 2.14 -2.12 -0.57
CA GLY A 84 1.34 -0.95 -0.28
C GLY A 84 1.70 0.23 -1.18
N GLY A 85 2.99 0.51 -1.38
CA GLY A 85 3.46 1.55 -2.29
C GLY A 85 3.06 1.29 -3.75
N ALA A 86 3.21 0.05 -4.23
CA ALA A 86 2.82 -0.34 -5.58
C ALA A 86 1.31 -0.18 -5.83
N PHE A 87 0.48 -0.64 -4.89
CA PHE A 87 -0.97 -0.45 -4.96
C PHE A 87 -1.37 1.02 -4.84
N GLY A 88 -0.65 1.84 -4.07
CA GLY A 88 -0.87 3.28 -4.01
C GLY A 88 -0.54 3.98 -5.34
N ALA A 89 0.54 3.59 -6.02
CA ALA A 89 0.86 4.08 -7.36
C ALA A 89 -0.20 3.68 -8.39
N LEU A 90 -0.74 2.46 -8.31
CA LEU A 90 -1.83 2.01 -9.17
C LEU A 90 -3.11 2.81 -8.89
N PHE A 91 -3.44 3.04 -7.61
CA PHE A 91 -4.62 3.83 -7.25
C PHE A 91 -4.60 5.23 -7.84
N ILE A 92 -3.48 5.96 -7.73
CA ILE A 92 -3.40 7.33 -8.28
C ILE A 92 -3.55 7.36 -9.81
N ALA A 93 -3.04 6.33 -10.50
CA ALA A 93 -3.21 6.20 -11.94
C ALA A 93 -4.68 5.99 -12.34
N LEU A 94 -5.42 5.18 -11.57
CA LEU A 94 -6.84 4.91 -11.80
C LEU A 94 -7.73 6.10 -11.39
N ALA A 95 -7.42 6.75 -10.26
CA ALA A 95 -8.23 7.82 -9.67
C ALA A 95 -7.93 9.22 -10.24
N ARG A 96 -7.04 9.36 -11.22
CA ARG A 96 -6.56 10.67 -11.75
C ARG A 96 -7.68 11.58 -12.26
N ASN A 97 -8.75 11.01 -12.79
CA ASN A 97 -9.87 11.75 -13.39
C ASN A 97 -10.98 12.08 -12.38
N ILE A 98 -10.93 11.54 -11.17
CA ILE A 98 -11.94 11.77 -10.14
C ILE A 98 -11.63 13.11 -9.47
N ARG A 99 -12.54 14.09 -9.58
CA ARG A 99 -12.35 15.45 -9.04
C ARG A 99 -12.99 15.63 -7.65
N ALA A 100 -14.20 15.11 -7.45
CA ALA A 100 -14.93 15.26 -6.20
C ALA A 100 -14.29 14.46 -5.05
N THR A 101 -14.12 15.07 -3.90
CA THR A 101 -13.50 14.48 -2.70
C THR A 101 -14.25 13.25 -2.22
N SER A 102 -15.59 13.31 -2.15
CA SER A 102 -16.44 12.17 -1.76
C SER A 102 -16.30 10.99 -2.72
N ALA A 103 -16.26 11.27 -4.03
CA ALA A 103 -16.05 10.23 -5.03
C ALA A 103 -14.65 9.59 -4.93
N LYS A 104 -13.60 10.37 -4.60
CA LYS A 104 -12.27 9.80 -4.35
C LYS A 104 -12.24 8.90 -3.12
N LEU A 105 -12.93 9.30 -2.04
CA LEU A 105 -13.03 8.46 -0.84
C LEU A 105 -13.77 7.16 -1.13
N ALA A 106 -14.92 7.23 -1.81
CA ALA A 106 -15.67 6.04 -2.22
C ALA A 106 -14.84 5.14 -3.14
N ALA A 107 -14.15 5.71 -4.12
CA ALA A 107 -13.25 4.98 -5.00
C ALA A 107 -12.08 4.33 -4.24
N GLY A 108 -11.53 5.01 -3.24
CA GLY A 108 -10.48 4.46 -2.39
C GLY A 108 -10.96 3.24 -1.60
N VAL A 109 -12.13 3.33 -0.95
CA VAL A 109 -12.72 2.21 -0.20
C VAL A 109 -13.03 1.03 -1.14
N ALA A 110 -13.64 1.29 -2.29
CA ALA A 110 -13.91 0.25 -3.30
C ALA A 110 -12.62 -0.39 -3.83
N TYR A 111 -11.58 0.42 -4.03
CA TYR A 111 -10.25 -0.05 -4.42
C TYR A 111 -9.62 -0.94 -3.33
N GLY A 112 -9.70 -0.55 -2.06
CA GLY A 112 -9.25 -1.38 -0.94
C GLY A 112 -9.95 -2.74 -0.92
N ALA A 113 -11.27 -2.77 -1.14
CA ALA A 113 -12.03 -4.02 -1.27
C ALA A 113 -11.54 -4.86 -2.47
N ALA A 114 -11.26 -4.24 -3.61
CA ALA A 114 -10.73 -4.93 -4.79
C ALA A 114 -9.34 -5.50 -4.54
N VAL A 115 -8.44 -4.75 -3.88
CA VAL A 115 -7.11 -5.23 -3.48
C VAL A 115 -7.23 -6.42 -2.51
N TYR A 116 -8.15 -6.36 -1.54
CA TYR A 116 -8.42 -7.50 -0.65
C TYR A 116 -8.82 -8.76 -1.43
N LEU A 117 -9.79 -8.64 -2.32
CA LEU A 117 -10.27 -9.79 -3.12
C LEU A 117 -9.13 -10.37 -3.97
N PHE A 118 -8.37 -9.52 -4.65
CA PHE A 118 -7.23 -9.92 -5.47
C PHE A 118 -6.16 -10.62 -4.62
N MET A 119 -5.73 -10.00 -3.51
CA MET A 119 -4.66 -10.55 -2.67
C MET A 119 -5.10 -11.83 -1.96
N THR A 120 -6.30 -11.84 -1.37
CA THR A 120 -6.76 -12.96 -0.54
C THR A 120 -7.11 -14.18 -1.36
N PHE A 121 -7.80 -14.02 -2.49
CA PHE A 121 -8.34 -15.18 -3.21
C PHE A 121 -7.56 -15.55 -4.46
N LEU A 122 -6.73 -14.64 -4.98
CA LEU A 122 -5.95 -14.91 -6.19
C LEU A 122 -4.45 -15.08 -5.88
N VAL A 123 -3.88 -14.24 -5.02
CA VAL A 123 -2.43 -14.24 -4.76
C VAL A 123 -2.07 -15.17 -3.58
N MET A 124 -2.69 -14.99 -2.41
CA MET A 124 -2.29 -15.69 -1.19
C MET A 124 -2.37 -17.22 -1.27
N PRO A 125 -3.39 -17.85 -1.89
CA PRO A 125 -3.44 -19.31 -1.95
C PRO A 125 -2.19 -19.94 -2.59
N TRP A 126 -1.52 -19.21 -3.46
CA TRP A 126 -0.32 -19.66 -4.17
C TRP A 126 0.97 -19.13 -3.56
N ALA A 127 0.99 -17.83 -3.22
CA ALA A 127 2.20 -17.18 -2.78
C ALA A 127 2.46 -17.31 -1.27
N ASN A 128 1.40 -17.49 -0.47
CA ASN A 128 1.50 -17.57 0.99
C ASN A 128 0.34 -18.39 1.58
N PRO A 129 0.30 -19.71 1.36
CA PRO A 129 -0.75 -20.57 1.88
C PRO A 129 -0.81 -20.58 3.41
N VAL A 130 0.32 -20.37 4.10
CA VAL A 130 0.40 -20.27 5.56
C VAL A 130 -0.43 -19.11 6.06
N MET A 131 -0.20 -17.91 5.52
CA MET A 131 -0.97 -16.72 5.87
C MET A 131 -2.45 -16.89 5.47
N TYR A 132 -2.73 -17.45 4.29
CA TYR A 132 -4.09 -17.69 3.82
C TYR A 132 -4.92 -18.55 4.78
N ALA A 133 -4.29 -19.60 5.37
CA ALA A 133 -4.92 -20.48 6.34
C ALA A 133 -5.07 -19.82 7.73
N SER A 134 -4.15 -18.92 8.09
CA SER A 134 -4.03 -18.38 9.45
C SER A 134 -4.85 -17.12 9.72
N ILE A 135 -5.16 -16.32 8.68
CA ILE A 135 -5.83 -15.03 8.88
C ILE A 135 -7.32 -15.15 9.06
N ASP A 136 -7.89 -14.30 9.95
CA ASP A 136 -9.32 -13.98 9.90
C ASP A 136 -9.62 -13.10 8.67
N LYS A 137 -10.35 -13.66 7.72
CA LYS A 137 -10.63 -13.02 6.43
C LYS A 137 -11.54 -11.80 6.57
N GLY A 138 -12.42 -11.79 7.57
CA GLY A 138 -13.31 -10.66 7.83
C GLY A 138 -12.54 -9.46 8.38
N PHE A 139 -11.69 -9.67 9.38
CA PHE A 139 -10.82 -8.64 9.91
C PHE A 139 -9.84 -8.13 8.84
N PHE A 140 -9.25 -9.02 8.07
CA PHE A 140 -8.35 -8.65 6.97
C PHE A 140 -9.03 -7.81 5.90
N PHE A 141 -10.31 -8.10 5.60
CA PHE A 141 -11.14 -7.24 4.74
C PHE A 141 -11.27 -5.82 5.29
N LEU A 142 -11.62 -5.68 6.59
CA LEU A 142 -11.75 -4.37 7.23
C LEU A 142 -10.46 -3.57 7.16
N LEU A 143 -9.31 -4.21 7.36
CA LEU A 143 -8.01 -3.57 7.23
C LEU A 143 -7.76 -3.02 5.81
N HIS A 144 -8.21 -3.72 4.78
CA HIS A 144 -8.08 -3.26 3.40
C HIS A 144 -9.02 -2.08 3.10
N LEU A 145 -10.22 -2.03 3.71
CA LEU A 145 -11.07 -0.85 3.62
C LEU A 145 -10.42 0.37 4.26
N VAL A 146 -9.75 0.19 5.42
CA VAL A 146 -8.97 1.26 6.06
C VAL A 146 -7.82 1.71 5.14
N TYR A 147 -7.05 0.77 4.57
CA TYR A 147 -6.01 1.09 3.59
C TYR A 147 -6.56 1.93 2.43
N GLY A 148 -7.68 1.48 1.84
CA GLY A 148 -8.32 2.17 0.72
C GLY A 148 -8.84 3.57 1.09
N ALA A 149 -9.35 3.77 2.31
CA ALA A 149 -9.78 5.08 2.79
C ALA A 149 -8.61 6.04 3.05
N VAL A 150 -7.47 5.53 3.54
CA VAL A 150 -6.27 6.34 3.81
C VAL A 150 -5.62 6.85 2.52
N LEU A 151 -5.65 6.10 1.42
CA LEU A 151 -5.04 6.47 0.15
C LEU A 151 -5.45 7.88 -0.33
N PRO A 152 -6.74 8.18 -0.57
CA PRO A 152 -7.15 9.51 -1.02
C PRO A 152 -6.91 10.58 0.03
N LEU A 153 -7.02 10.28 1.33
CA LEU A 153 -6.73 11.23 2.41
C LEU A 153 -5.26 11.66 2.42
N ALA A 154 -4.34 10.70 2.27
CA ALA A 154 -2.91 10.97 2.18
C ALA A 154 -2.57 11.79 0.92
N LEU A 155 -3.19 11.47 -0.23
CA LEU A 155 -3.01 12.21 -1.48
C LEU A 155 -3.52 13.67 -1.40
N MET A 156 -4.61 13.92 -0.68
CA MET A 156 -5.15 15.27 -0.49
C MET A 156 -4.26 16.13 0.41
N ARG A 157 -3.55 15.54 1.36
CA ARG A 157 -2.64 16.23 2.29
C ARG A 157 -1.21 16.37 1.76
N ALA A 158 -0.83 15.58 0.76
CA ALA A 158 0.51 15.68 0.19
C ALA A 158 0.72 17.07 -0.45
N PRO A 159 1.84 17.78 -0.16
CA PRO A 159 2.14 19.04 -0.81
C PRO A 159 2.13 18.89 -2.33
N ARG A 160 1.50 19.85 -3.04
CA ARG A 160 1.59 19.88 -4.50
C ARG A 160 3.06 20.06 -4.87
N ALA A 161 3.56 19.23 -5.78
CA ALA A 161 4.93 19.35 -6.26
C ALA A 161 5.19 20.77 -6.78
N PHE A 162 6.40 21.28 -6.56
CA PHE A 162 6.80 22.67 -6.83
C PHE A 162 6.50 23.18 -8.26
N GLY A 163 6.26 22.28 -9.23
CA GLY A 163 5.93 22.61 -10.62
C GLY A 163 4.48 23.06 -10.89
N ASP A 164 3.55 22.83 -9.95
CA ASP A 164 2.13 23.17 -10.14
C ASP A 164 1.80 24.66 -9.81
N ARG A 165 2.81 25.42 -9.31
CA ARG A 165 2.65 26.85 -8.94
C ARG A 165 2.81 27.82 -10.11
N ALA A 166 3.14 27.36 -11.30
CA ALA A 166 3.50 28.21 -12.45
C ALA A 166 2.44 28.23 -13.57
N ARG A 167 1.14 28.13 -13.25
CA ARG A 167 0.11 28.56 -14.21
C ARG A 167 -0.46 29.87 -13.75
N PRO A 168 -0.03 31.02 -14.32
CA PRO A 168 -0.76 32.27 -14.15
C PRO A 168 -2.18 32.10 -14.69
N ALA A 169 -3.17 32.56 -13.93
CA ALA A 169 -4.53 32.72 -14.41
C ALA A 169 -4.53 33.79 -15.49
N TYR A 170 -4.74 33.40 -16.74
CA TYR A 170 -5.18 34.28 -17.81
C TYR A 170 -6.66 34.02 -18.06
#